data_2094b6a5548dc8529b70db23496e5a76
#
_entry.id   2094b6a5548dc8529b70db23496e5a76
#
_cell.length_a   1.000
_cell.length_b   1.000
_cell.length_c   1.000
_cell.angle_alpha   90.00
_cell.angle_beta   90.00
_cell.angle_gamma   90.00
#
_symmetry.space_group_name_H-M   'P 1'
#
loop_
_entity.id
_entity.type
_entity.pdbx_description
1 polymer ?
#
loop_
_entity_poly.entity_id
_entity_poly.type
_entity_poly.pdbx_seq_one_letter_code
_entity_poly.pdbx_strand_id
1 'polypeptide(L)'
;MSRIFPVTTMDKINKYFATLNMDIETYQWNKQLLNEFVHPDIKLKSVSIPNIWKLVDDEPIPLNIDELNEICYEGKEITFVVHKSEFHEGFSKTFRNENGFNVRQMFDNVEHFEIEARPLSNWLMGIDAHHIFFEGFNKINGKDNHYTICWGS
;
A
#
# COMPACT_ATOMS: atom_id res chain seq x y z
N MET A 1 7.79 -30.13 -13.66
CA MET A 1 6.89 -29.53 -14.66
C MET A 1 6.85 -28.03 -14.46
N SER A 2 7.08 -27.29 -15.52
CA SER A 2 7.00 -25.84 -15.44
C SER A 2 5.54 -25.41 -15.29
N ARG A 3 5.32 -24.30 -14.61
CA ARG A 3 4.00 -23.71 -14.55
C ARG A 3 3.59 -23.16 -15.91
N ILE A 4 2.33 -23.34 -16.26
CA ILE A 4 1.77 -22.81 -17.49
C ILE A 4 1.51 -21.30 -17.34
N PHE A 5 1.14 -20.87 -16.13
CA PHE A 5 0.81 -19.47 -15.85
C PHE A 5 1.66 -18.96 -14.69
N PRO A 6 2.12 -17.70 -14.76
CA PRO A 6 2.82 -17.10 -13.64
C PRO A 6 1.87 -16.94 -12.43
N VAL A 7 2.45 -16.90 -11.23
CA VAL A 7 1.70 -16.58 -10.02
C VAL A 7 1.43 -15.08 -10.03
N THR A 8 0.16 -14.73 -10.17
CA THR A 8 -0.32 -13.34 -10.20
C THR A 8 -1.22 -13.02 -9.01
N THR A 9 -1.30 -13.93 -8.02
CA THR A 9 -2.07 -13.73 -6.80
C THR A 9 -1.17 -13.20 -5.70
N MET A 10 -1.78 -12.55 -4.75
CA MET A 10 -1.09 -12.02 -3.57
C MET A 10 -1.29 -12.90 -2.34
N ASP A 11 -1.67 -14.17 -2.53
CA ASP A 11 -2.02 -15.07 -1.42
C ASP A 11 -0.91 -15.21 -0.38
N LYS A 12 0.33 -15.25 -0.84
CA LYS A 12 1.47 -15.38 0.05
C LYS A 12 1.66 -14.15 0.93
N ILE A 13 1.69 -12.97 0.31
CA ILE A 13 1.94 -11.73 1.02
C ILE A 13 0.73 -11.31 1.87
N ASN A 14 -0.47 -11.74 1.49
CA ASN A 14 -1.69 -11.44 2.25
C ASN A 14 -1.76 -12.13 3.61
N LYS A 15 -0.84 -13.06 3.88
CA LYS A 15 -0.70 -13.70 5.19
C LYS A 15 0.17 -12.89 6.15
N TYR A 16 0.85 -11.89 5.65
CA TYR A 16 1.74 -11.05 6.44
C TYR A 16 1.02 -9.79 6.88
N PHE A 17 1.56 -9.14 7.90
CA PHE A 17 1.04 -7.86 8.37
C PHE A 17 2.19 -6.91 8.68
N ALA A 18 1.88 -5.64 8.66
CA ALA A 18 2.86 -4.58 8.84
C ALA A 18 2.16 -3.31 9.26
N THR A 19 2.93 -2.36 9.78
CA THR A 19 2.43 -1.04 10.14
C THR A 19 3.11 0.01 9.27
N LEU A 20 2.32 0.93 8.74
CA LEU A 20 2.81 2.06 7.96
C LEU A 20 3.17 3.21 8.91
N ASN A 21 4.37 3.74 8.77
CA ASN A 21 4.82 4.92 9.49
C ASN A 21 4.91 6.11 8.53
N MET A 22 4.41 7.26 8.96
CA MET A 22 4.39 8.47 8.14
C MET A 22 4.97 9.64 8.91
N ASP A 23 5.86 10.42 8.24
CA ASP A 23 6.34 11.69 8.74
C ASP A 23 5.79 12.81 7.87
N ILE A 24 5.12 13.76 8.49
CA ILE A 24 4.52 14.89 7.79
C ILE A 24 5.54 16.02 7.70
N GLU A 25 5.81 16.49 6.47
CA GLU A 25 6.67 17.66 6.24
C GLU A 25 5.89 18.94 6.37
N THR A 26 4.72 19.03 5.71
CA THR A 26 3.85 20.20 5.79
C THR A 26 2.39 19.76 5.90
N TYR A 27 1.63 20.53 6.67
CA TYR A 27 0.20 20.37 6.82
C TYR A 27 -0.43 21.74 6.91
N GLN A 28 -1.19 22.15 5.90
CA GLN A 28 -1.81 23.48 5.84
C GLN A 28 -3.28 23.35 5.46
N TRP A 29 -4.14 24.01 6.22
CA TRP A 29 -5.54 24.17 5.87
C TRP A 29 -5.70 25.34 4.91
N ASN A 30 -6.50 25.14 3.87
CA ASN A 30 -6.91 26.24 3.03
C ASN A 30 -8.04 26.99 3.74
N LYS A 31 -7.75 28.18 4.26
CA LYS A 31 -8.69 28.98 5.04
C LYS A 31 -9.71 29.75 4.20
N GLN A 32 -9.64 29.67 2.87
CA GLN A 32 -10.48 30.49 2.01
C GLN A 32 -11.89 29.95 1.82
N LEU A 33 -12.15 28.70 2.19
CA LEU A 33 -13.43 28.03 1.97
C LEU A 33 -14.03 27.57 3.29
N LEU A 34 -14.55 28.53 4.06
CA LEU A 34 -15.03 28.28 5.45
C LEU A 34 -16.24 27.36 5.52
N ASN A 35 -17.02 27.24 4.45
CA ASN A 35 -18.28 26.50 4.43
C ASN A 35 -18.25 25.24 3.58
N GLU A 36 -17.10 24.92 2.98
CA GLU A 36 -16.95 23.73 2.16
C GLU A 36 -15.88 22.82 2.76
N PHE A 37 -16.04 21.53 2.52
CA PHE A 37 -14.99 20.59 2.88
C PHE A 37 -13.79 20.82 1.96
N VAL A 38 -12.70 21.28 2.52
CA VAL A 38 -11.48 21.60 1.78
C VAL A 38 -10.40 20.60 2.15
N HIS A 39 -9.81 19.99 1.13
CA HIS A 39 -8.68 19.10 1.33
C HIS A 39 -7.47 19.93 1.79
N PRO A 40 -6.85 19.60 2.92
CA PRO A 40 -5.65 20.32 3.35
C PRO A 40 -4.48 20.02 2.41
N ASP A 41 -3.56 20.97 2.31
CA ASP A 41 -2.32 20.78 1.58
C ASP A 41 -1.35 20.02 2.48
N ILE A 42 -1.12 18.76 2.17
CA ILE A 42 -0.29 17.86 2.95
C ILE A 42 0.85 17.34 2.09
N LYS A 43 2.06 17.43 2.62
CA LYS A 43 3.23 16.81 2.04
C LYS A 43 3.87 15.88 3.07
N LEU A 44 4.10 14.64 2.68
CA LEU A 44 4.79 13.67 3.52
C LEU A 44 6.28 13.74 3.26
N LYS A 45 7.06 13.79 4.33
CA LYS A 45 8.52 13.73 4.27
C LYS A 45 8.96 12.31 3.96
N SER A 46 8.36 11.34 4.62
CA SER A 46 8.67 9.93 4.44
C SER A 46 7.49 9.04 4.78
N VAL A 47 7.47 7.89 4.15
CA VAL A 47 6.57 6.78 4.45
C VAL A 47 7.44 5.52 4.52
N SER A 48 7.29 4.74 5.58
CA SER A 48 8.09 3.54 5.75
C SER A 48 7.29 2.40 6.37
N ILE A 49 7.69 1.18 6.02
CA ILE A 49 7.21 -0.06 6.61
C ILE A 49 8.46 -0.76 7.18
N PRO A 50 8.84 -0.44 8.43
CA PRO A 50 10.12 -0.92 8.98
C PRO A 50 10.12 -2.41 9.28
N ASN A 51 8.97 -2.98 9.61
CA ASN A 51 8.87 -4.38 10.01
C ASN A 51 7.69 -5.06 9.33
N ILE A 52 7.93 -6.29 8.88
CA ILE A 52 6.92 -7.15 8.28
C ILE A 52 6.86 -8.42 9.13
N TRP A 53 5.67 -8.83 9.53
CA TRP A 53 5.44 -9.88 10.50
C TRP A 53 4.56 -10.98 9.92
N LYS A 54 4.69 -12.18 10.48
CA LYS A 54 3.76 -13.29 10.28
C LYS A 54 3.32 -13.82 11.64
N LEU A 55 2.19 -14.52 11.66
CA LEU A 55 1.73 -15.21 12.87
C LEU A 55 2.19 -16.67 12.85
N VAL A 56 2.85 -17.10 13.92
CA VAL A 56 3.21 -18.50 14.16
C VAL A 56 2.68 -18.85 15.54
N ASP A 57 1.73 -19.78 15.61
CA ASP A 57 1.05 -20.17 16.86
C ASP A 57 0.50 -18.96 17.61
N ASP A 58 -0.18 -18.07 16.87
CA ASP A 58 -0.78 -16.83 17.36
C ASP A 58 0.22 -15.77 17.87
N GLU A 59 1.50 -15.97 17.62
CA GLU A 59 2.52 -14.99 18.00
C GLU A 59 3.10 -14.28 16.77
N PRO A 60 3.30 -12.96 16.84
CA PRO A 60 3.92 -12.23 15.75
C PRO A 60 5.42 -12.50 15.70
N ILE A 61 5.89 -12.91 14.54
CA ILE A 61 7.31 -13.20 14.30
C ILE A 61 7.74 -12.40 13.07
N PRO A 62 8.87 -11.67 13.15
CA PRO A 62 9.36 -10.94 11.99
C PRO A 62 9.80 -11.90 10.88
N LEU A 63 9.63 -11.51 9.63
CA LEU A 63 10.10 -12.28 8.50
C LEU A 63 11.62 -12.35 8.50
N ASN A 64 12.16 -13.52 8.17
CA ASN A 64 13.60 -13.66 7.95
C ASN A 64 13.98 -13.22 6.53
N ILE A 65 15.30 -13.18 6.26
CA ILE A 65 15.81 -12.70 4.98
C ILE A 65 15.34 -13.58 3.80
N ASP A 66 15.25 -14.88 4.01
CA ASP A 66 14.79 -15.80 2.97
C ASP A 66 13.33 -15.54 2.60
N GLU A 67 12.48 -15.31 3.59
CA GLU A 67 11.07 -14.96 3.36
C GLU A 67 10.92 -13.61 2.66
N LEU A 68 11.73 -12.62 3.03
CA LEU A 68 11.73 -11.32 2.38
C LEU A 68 12.15 -11.38 0.92
N ASN A 69 13.01 -12.33 0.58
CA ASN A 69 13.53 -12.50 -0.79
C ASN A 69 12.69 -13.43 -1.65
N GLU A 70 11.66 -14.08 -1.09
CA GLU A 70 10.79 -14.93 -1.89
C GLU A 70 9.95 -14.13 -2.87
N ILE A 71 9.85 -14.63 -4.10
CA ILE A 71 8.98 -14.03 -5.11
C ILE A 71 7.53 -14.23 -4.68
N CYS A 72 6.79 -13.14 -4.51
CA CYS A 72 5.38 -13.15 -4.16
C CYS A 72 4.47 -12.77 -5.34
N TYR A 73 5.03 -12.26 -6.41
CA TYR A 73 4.30 -11.87 -7.60
C TYR A 73 5.21 -12.05 -8.81
N GLU A 74 4.86 -12.95 -9.73
CA GLU A 74 5.71 -13.29 -10.87
C GLU A 74 5.50 -12.39 -12.07
N GLY A 75 4.43 -11.61 -12.12
CA GLY A 75 4.20 -10.65 -13.18
C GLY A 75 5.25 -9.54 -13.19
N LYS A 76 5.52 -9.01 -14.37
CA LYS A 76 6.52 -7.95 -14.53
C LYS A 76 6.01 -6.56 -14.19
N GLU A 77 4.70 -6.43 -14.04
CA GLU A 77 4.04 -5.14 -13.82
C GLU A 77 2.89 -5.31 -12.85
N ILE A 78 2.77 -4.38 -11.92
CA ILE A 78 1.66 -4.32 -10.98
C ILE A 78 1.23 -2.86 -10.80
N THR A 79 -0.08 -2.64 -10.71
CA THR A 79 -0.68 -1.32 -10.50
C THR A 79 -1.46 -1.32 -9.20
N PHE A 80 -1.16 -0.37 -8.33
CA PHE A 80 -1.96 -0.10 -7.15
C PHE A 80 -2.93 1.04 -7.43
N VAL A 81 -4.14 0.93 -6.91
CA VAL A 81 -5.23 1.87 -7.17
C VAL A 81 -5.94 2.23 -5.88
N VAL A 82 -6.21 3.53 -5.69
CA VAL A 82 -7.22 4.00 -4.75
C VAL A 82 -8.31 4.64 -5.60
N HIS A 83 -9.54 4.14 -5.47
CA HIS A 83 -10.66 4.66 -6.22
C HIS A 83 -11.11 6.02 -5.70
N LYS A 84 -11.52 6.89 -6.61
CA LYS A 84 -12.13 8.17 -6.24
C LYS A 84 -13.41 7.91 -5.44
N SER A 85 -13.54 8.61 -4.32
CA SER A 85 -14.71 8.53 -3.45
C SER A 85 -14.85 9.85 -2.69
N GLU A 86 -15.80 9.91 -1.74
CA GLU A 86 -15.89 11.07 -0.84
C GLU A 86 -14.68 11.16 0.12
N PHE A 87 -13.91 10.07 0.27
CA PHE A 87 -12.76 10.02 1.18
C PHE A 87 -11.42 10.14 0.49
N HIS A 88 -11.37 10.10 -0.84
CA HIS A 88 -10.12 10.13 -1.58
C HIS A 88 -10.31 10.67 -2.99
N GLU A 89 -9.33 11.45 -3.46
CA GLU A 89 -9.40 12.03 -4.81
C GLU A 89 -9.16 11.01 -5.92
N GLY A 90 -8.65 9.84 -5.59
CA GLY A 90 -8.27 8.80 -6.54
C GLY A 90 -6.81 8.91 -6.95
N PHE A 91 -6.15 7.76 -7.03
CA PHE A 91 -4.74 7.70 -7.43
C PHE A 91 -4.40 6.30 -7.90
N SER A 92 -3.52 6.19 -8.86
CA SER A 92 -2.97 4.91 -9.27
C SER A 92 -1.49 5.05 -9.63
N LYS A 93 -0.75 3.98 -9.46
CA LYS A 93 0.67 3.94 -9.81
C LYS A 93 1.06 2.54 -10.22
N THR A 94 1.84 2.44 -11.29
CA THR A 94 2.33 1.17 -11.83
C THR A 94 3.80 1.00 -11.53
N PHE A 95 4.17 -0.19 -11.11
CA PHE A 95 5.55 -0.60 -10.84
C PHE A 95 5.95 -1.72 -11.79
N ARG A 96 7.19 -1.70 -12.23
CA ARG A 96 7.72 -2.67 -13.17
C ARG A 96 9.01 -3.31 -12.65
N ASN A 97 9.14 -4.62 -12.84
CA ASN A 97 10.36 -5.36 -12.58
C ASN A 97 10.39 -6.60 -13.47
N GLU A 98 11.43 -6.74 -14.29
CA GLU A 98 11.56 -7.84 -15.27
C GLU A 98 11.52 -9.22 -14.63
N ASN A 99 11.93 -9.36 -13.39
CA ASN A 99 12.02 -10.63 -12.68
C ASN A 99 10.88 -10.86 -11.70
N GLY A 100 9.79 -10.09 -11.81
CA GLY A 100 8.73 -10.12 -10.82
C GLY A 100 9.11 -9.36 -9.55
N PHE A 101 8.37 -9.59 -8.47
CA PHE A 101 8.58 -8.87 -7.21
C PHE A 101 8.70 -9.85 -6.06
N ASN A 102 9.75 -9.71 -5.25
CA ASN A 102 9.82 -10.41 -3.98
C ASN A 102 9.02 -9.65 -2.91
N VAL A 103 8.90 -10.24 -1.73
CA VAL A 103 8.12 -9.66 -0.62
C VAL A 103 8.66 -8.27 -0.26
N ARG A 104 9.97 -8.13 -0.12
CA ARG A 104 10.57 -6.83 0.23
C ARG A 104 10.28 -5.77 -0.83
N GLN A 105 10.47 -6.12 -2.09
CA GLN A 105 10.19 -5.20 -3.21
C GLN A 105 8.72 -4.78 -3.24
N MET A 106 7.81 -5.71 -2.93
CA MET A 106 6.39 -5.40 -2.92
C MET A 106 6.04 -4.40 -1.82
N PHE A 107 6.60 -4.54 -0.62
CA PHE A 107 6.40 -3.55 0.44
C PHE A 107 7.11 -2.24 0.15
N ASP A 108 8.26 -2.26 -0.54
CA ASP A 108 8.89 -1.03 -1.04
C ASP A 108 7.95 -0.29 -2.01
N ASN A 109 7.26 -1.02 -2.88
CA ASN A 109 6.27 -0.44 -3.79
C ASN A 109 5.11 0.20 -3.01
N VAL A 110 4.66 -0.43 -1.93
CA VAL A 110 3.62 0.13 -1.06
C VAL A 110 4.09 1.47 -0.47
N GLU A 111 5.31 1.54 0.02
CA GLU A 111 5.88 2.78 0.55
C GLU A 111 5.88 3.88 -0.52
N HIS A 112 6.35 3.57 -1.73
CA HIS A 112 6.38 4.53 -2.84
C HIS A 112 4.99 4.95 -3.31
N PHE A 113 4.02 4.07 -3.22
CA PHE A 113 2.64 4.39 -3.55
C PHE A 113 2.02 5.31 -2.51
N GLU A 114 2.15 4.96 -1.24
CA GLU A 114 1.47 5.65 -0.15
C GLU A 114 1.98 7.07 0.10
N ILE A 115 3.26 7.33 -0.17
CA ILE A 115 3.80 8.69 -0.01
C ILE A 115 3.10 9.69 -0.95
N GLU A 116 2.61 9.21 -2.10
CA GLU A 116 1.88 10.02 -3.06
C GLU A 116 0.36 9.93 -2.86
N ALA A 117 -0.15 8.76 -2.49
CA ALA A 117 -1.59 8.51 -2.37
C ALA A 117 -2.19 9.06 -1.06
N ARG A 118 -1.47 8.94 0.05
CA ARG A 118 -1.99 9.37 1.36
C ARG A 118 -2.34 10.85 1.44
N PRO A 119 -1.54 11.78 0.90
CA PRO A 119 -1.91 13.20 0.91
C PRO A 119 -3.21 13.52 0.18
N LEU A 120 -3.71 12.61 -0.66
CA LEU A 120 -4.97 12.79 -1.39
C LEU A 120 -6.18 12.25 -0.62
N SER A 121 -5.98 11.75 0.59
CA SER A 121 -7.05 11.25 1.45
C SER A 121 -7.79 12.42 2.12
N ASN A 122 -9.13 12.37 2.09
CA ASN A 122 -9.99 13.30 2.83
C ASN A 122 -10.42 12.73 4.18
N TRP A 123 -10.00 11.53 4.47
CA TRP A 123 -10.39 10.84 5.70
C TRP A 123 -9.78 11.52 6.92
N LEU A 124 -10.57 11.70 7.96
CA LEU A 124 -10.12 12.31 9.21
C LEU A 124 -9.46 13.70 9.02
N MET A 125 -10.09 14.53 8.20
CA MET A 125 -9.67 15.92 7.97
C MET A 125 -8.35 16.04 7.19
N GLY A 126 -8.06 15.08 6.35
CA GLY A 126 -6.86 15.08 5.52
C GLY A 126 -6.24 13.70 5.49
N ILE A 127 -4.98 13.60 5.83
CA ILE A 127 -4.29 12.31 5.83
C ILE A 127 -4.96 11.32 6.77
N ASP A 128 -5.16 10.10 6.30
CA ASP A 128 -5.72 9.02 7.09
C ASP A 128 -4.61 8.41 7.97
N ALA A 129 -4.52 8.89 9.21
CA ALA A 129 -3.50 8.45 10.15
C ALA A 129 -3.92 7.24 10.99
N HIS A 130 -5.16 6.77 10.85
CA HIS A 130 -5.68 5.66 11.65
C HIS A 130 -5.73 4.33 10.91
N HIS A 131 -5.78 4.35 9.58
CA HIS A 131 -5.79 3.13 8.77
C HIS A 131 -4.38 2.86 8.26
N ILE A 132 -3.53 2.37 9.14
CA ILE A 132 -2.10 2.18 8.89
C ILE A 132 -1.65 0.71 9.04
N PHE A 133 -2.55 -0.20 9.41
CA PHE A 133 -2.23 -1.62 9.53
C PHE A 133 -2.52 -2.33 8.21
N PHE A 134 -1.48 -2.90 7.61
CA PHE A 134 -1.61 -3.61 6.34
C PHE A 134 -2.42 -4.89 6.55
N GLU A 135 -3.49 -5.05 5.75
CA GLU A 135 -4.40 -6.19 5.81
C GLU A 135 -4.48 -6.97 4.49
N GLY A 136 -3.58 -6.69 3.56
CA GLY A 136 -3.48 -7.44 2.31
C GLY A 136 -3.81 -6.61 1.08
N PHE A 137 -3.78 -7.28 -0.07
CA PHE A 137 -4.12 -6.71 -1.36
C PHE A 137 -5.39 -7.38 -1.89
N ASN A 138 -6.27 -6.59 -2.48
CA ASN A 138 -7.45 -7.10 -3.18
C ASN A 138 -7.32 -6.84 -4.67
N LYS A 139 -7.47 -7.91 -5.47
CA LYS A 139 -7.45 -7.79 -6.93
C LYS A 139 -8.70 -7.08 -7.42
N ILE A 140 -8.54 -6.17 -8.38
CA ILE A 140 -9.67 -5.50 -9.02
C ILE A 140 -10.22 -6.43 -10.10
N ASN A 141 -11.53 -6.71 -10.03
CA ASN A 141 -12.19 -7.58 -11.00
C ASN A 141 -12.11 -7.02 -12.42
N GLY A 142 -11.80 -7.89 -13.37
CA GLY A 142 -11.73 -7.53 -14.78
C GLY A 142 -10.46 -6.81 -15.20
N LYS A 143 -9.53 -6.60 -14.27
CA LYS A 143 -8.24 -5.97 -14.57
C LYS A 143 -7.12 -6.83 -14.02
N ASP A 144 -6.32 -7.41 -14.93
CA ASP A 144 -5.11 -8.12 -14.52
C ASP A 144 -4.15 -7.11 -13.90
N ASN A 145 -3.32 -7.55 -12.98
CA ASN A 145 -2.27 -6.79 -12.32
C ASN A 145 -2.70 -5.48 -11.63
N HIS A 146 -4.00 -5.29 -11.38
CA HIS A 146 -4.50 -4.13 -10.62
C HIS A 146 -5.00 -4.56 -9.24
N TYR A 147 -4.54 -3.86 -8.21
CA TYR A 147 -4.85 -4.19 -6.82
C TYR A 147 -5.13 -2.94 -6.00
N THR A 148 -6.05 -3.07 -5.05
CA THR A 148 -6.17 -2.10 -3.95
C THR A 148 -5.42 -2.62 -2.75
N ILE A 149 -4.94 -1.72 -1.92
CA ILE A 149 -4.26 -2.06 -0.66
C ILE A 149 -5.27 -1.91 0.47
N CYS A 150 -5.40 -2.93 1.32
CA CYS A 150 -6.33 -2.91 2.44
C CYS A 150 -5.59 -2.47 3.71
N TRP A 151 -6.13 -1.45 4.34
CA TRP A 151 -5.57 -0.89 5.57
C TRP A 151 -6.61 -0.96 6.69
N GLY A 152 -6.19 -1.43 7.85
CA GLY A 152 -7.01 -1.47 9.05
C GLY A 152 -6.58 -0.47 10.11
N SER A 153 -7.45 -0.29 11.07
CA SER A 153 -7.21 0.64 12.19
C SER A 153 -6.88 -0.09 13.49
#